data_673fd81efefd0a7e5b45988cc75fec2e
#
_entry.id   673fd81efefd0a7e5b45988cc75fec2e
#
_cell.length_a   1.000
_cell.length_b   1.000
_cell.length_c   1.000
_cell.angle_alpha   90.00
_cell.angle_beta   90.00
_cell.angle_gamma   90.00
#
_symmetry.space_group_name_H-M   'P 1'
#
loop_
_entity.id
_entity.type
_entity.pdbx_description
1 polymer ?
#
loop_
_entity_poly.entity_id
_entity_poly.type
_entity_poly.pdbx_seq_one_letter_code
_entity_poly.pdbx_strand_id
1 'polypeptide(L)'
;MSRPESVSVPRVSRTVTPPRAAVLFVAVGLAAWVVTGRAQSRHPFGLPAPGIAQPSAGVSAVPGSRAQGWLAQGRSEVLARHGMVSTSDPLAAQAGLDILRQGGNAIDAAVAAAAVLDVTSQNDTGIGGDLFALVWVAKDRKLYGLTSVGWAPAGWTPEFFTKTLGVKTVPPSGVNAATVPGAIAGYDALLSRFGSMTFKETFERAARVAEEGWGQAERRHADLRGALNGLRADSDSKATFLAGDEAPGLYSIISNPGLARALRTIQQQGRDGFYTGAVAEAIVRKVTAGGGVMSLADLAEFKPEWVEPISTTYHGYDVHQLPPPGQGIAALEMLNILEVCVPKLGMDLASLGPGNPMYWHLMVEAKKLAYADLLANNADPKFSPVPVARMLSKAHAATLCDRINPGAAAKSGAAAGPDGGTIYLAAADRWGNMVSLVHSVFSVYGSRATVAPYGFVLHNRGSAFSLDPKSPNVVAPRKRPFHTIIAGFVTQNGEPLMAFGNMGGSVQPETHVQHMVNLIDHGMNVQMTTDAARFTHAQASNVLSLEHNLFALVGTALGAKGHEVRTVGGGAVGGYQGILFTRDPRLPAPTFDRRSVTDDLPVNGVYRAGSDHRKDGQAAGW
;
A
#
# COMPACT_ATOMS: atom_id res chain seq x y z
N MET A 1 -10.75 0.93 69.29
CA MET A 1 -11.79 0.23 70.05
C MET A 1 -12.58 -0.67 69.10
N SER A 2 -12.61 -1.95 69.49
CA SER A 2 -13.46 -3.09 69.07
C SER A 2 -13.49 -3.57 67.66
N ARG A 3 -12.81 -4.69 67.42
CA ARG A 3 -13.12 -5.72 66.41
C ARG A 3 -14.43 -6.44 66.79
N PRO A 4 -15.14 -7.01 65.83
CA PRO A 4 -15.90 -8.24 66.05
C PRO A 4 -15.35 -9.43 65.27
N GLU A 5 -15.25 -10.41 65.93
CA GLU A 5 -15.42 -11.85 66.02
C GLU A 5 -15.66 -12.68 64.78
N SER A 6 -14.87 -13.75 64.70
CA SER A 6 -14.92 -14.86 63.77
C SER A 6 -16.09 -15.82 64.09
N VAL A 7 -16.86 -16.20 63.08
CA VAL A 7 -17.82 -17.30 63.16
C VAL A 7 -17.25 -18.51 62.38
N SER A 8 -17.04 -19.58 63.17
CA SER A 8 -16.63 -20.90 62.66
C SER A 8 -17.84 -21.72 62.23
N VAL A 9 -17.74 -22.38 61.07
CA VAL A 9 -18.70 -23.38 60.59
C VAL A 9 -18.04 -24.75 60.57
N PRO A 10 -18.69 -25.81 61.09
CA PRO A 10 -18.06 -27.12 61.26
C PRO A 10 -17.98 -27.97 60.01
N ARG A 11 -16.88 -28.72 59.89
CA ARG A 11 -16.66 -29.76 58.89
C ARG A 11 -17.48 -31.00 59.23
N VAL A 12 -18.28 -31.48 58.33
CA VAL A 12 -18.86 -32.83 58.37
C VAL A 12 -18.12 -33.69 57.35
N SER A 13 -17.37 -34.66 57.84
CA SER A 13 -16.76 -35.74 57.03
C SER A 13 -17.80 -36.84 56.84
N ARG A 14 -18.06 -37.18 55.57
CA ARG A 14 -18.69 -38.47 55.23
C ARG A 14 -17.81 -39.22 54.25
N THR A 15 -17.18 -40.26 54.74
CA THR A 15 -16.55 -41.32 54.00
C THR A 15 -17.64 -42.20 53.38
N VAL A 16 -17.61 -42.35 52.06
CA VAL A 16 -18.40 -43.37 51.34
C VAL A 16 -17.45 -44.23 50.52
N THR A 17 -17.37 -45.50 50.90
CA THR A 17 -16.67 -46.57 50.16
C THR A 17 -17.46 -46.99 48.92
N PRO A 18 -16.84 -47.28 47.76
CA PRO A 18 -17.54 -47.79 46.59
C PRO A 18 -17.65 -49.32 46.59
N PRO A 19 -18.71 -49.89 46.05
CA PRO A 19 -18.81 -51.34 45.84
C PRO A 19 -18.08 -51.75 44.56
N ARG A 20 -17.39 -52.87 44.64
CA ARG A 20 -16.79 -53.60 43.52
C ARG A 20 -17.89 -54.11 42.57
N ALA A 21 -17.88 -53.68 41.32
CA ALA A 21 -18.64 -54.29 40.26
C ALA A 21 -17.68 -54.83 39.18
N ALA A 22 -18.02 -56.05 38.73
CA ALA A 22 -17.24 -56.90 37.85
C ALA A 22 -17.01 -56.31 36.47
N VAL A 23 -15.79 -56.48 35.97
CA VAL A 23 -15.39 -56.16 34.58
C VAL A 23 -15.87 -57.30 33.68
N LEU A 24 -16.84 -57.01 32.82
CA LEU A 24 -17.19 -57.87 31.69
C LEU A 24 -16.51 -57.28 30.45
N PHE A 25 -15.50 -57.99 29.93
CA PHE A 25 -14.87 -57.64 28.65
C PHE A 25 -15.83 -58.02 27.51
N VAL A 26 -16.49 -57.05 26.91
CA VAL A 26 -17.08 -57.20 25.58
C VAL A 26 -16.08 -56.57 24.57
N ALA A 27 -15.38 -57.43 23.86
CA ALA A 27 -14.58 -57.04 22.71
C ALA A 27 -15.53 -56.67 21.58
N VAL A 28 -15.93 -55.42 21.46
CA VAL A 28 -16.55 -54.87 20.27
C VAL A 28 -15.42 -54.33 19.42
N GLY A 29 -15.16 -55.02 18.29
CA GLY A 29 -14.26 -54.55 17.25
C GLY A 29 -14.75 -53.22 16.69
N LEU A 30 -14.21 -52.13 17.17
CA LEU A 30 -14.27 -50.81 16.54
C LEU A 30 -13.33 -50.91 15.32
N ALA A 31 -13.91 -51.23 14.16
CA ALA A 31 -13.29 -50.85 12.90
C ALA A 31 -13.16 -49.34 12.94
N ALA A 32 -11.95 -48.85 13.24
CA ALA A 32 -11.59 -47.46 13.07
C ALA A 32 -11.73 -47.13 11.57
N TRP A 33 -12.86 -46.60 11.19
CA TRP A 33 -12.97 -45.78 10.03
C TRP A 33 -12.11 -44.54 10.34
N VAL A 34 -10.85 -44.63 9.96
CA VAL A 34 -10.04 -43.43 9.74
C VAL A 34 -10.68 -42.76 8.52
N VAL A 35 -11.73 -42.01 8.78
CA VAL A 35 -12.13 -40.95 7.87
C VAL A 35 -10.98 -39.98 7.91
N THR A 36 -10.00 -40.19 7.02
CA THR A 36 -9.10 -39.12 6.58
C THR A 36 -9.97 -38.15 5.79
N GLY A 37 -10.91 -37.52 6.48
CA GLY A 37 -11.46 -36.27 6.05
C GLY A 37 -10.29 -35.27 6.15
N ARG A 38 -9.51 -35.18 5.10
CA ARG A 38 -8.81 -33.92 4.81
C ARG A 38 -9.93 -32.88 4.78
N ALA A 39 -10.16 -32.22 5.91
CA ALA A 39 -10.85 -30.95 5.92
C ALA A 39 -10.00 -30.11 4.96
N GLN A 40 -10.43 -29.96 3.72
CA GLN A 40 -9.85 -28.99 2.81
C GLN A 40 -9.98 -27.67 3.53
N SER A 41 -8.86 -27.17 4.06
CA SER A 41 -8.80 -25.86 4.64
C SER A 41 -9.21 -24.91 3.54
N ARG A 42 -10.41 -24.36 3.66
CA ARG A 42 -10.87 -23.36 2.72
C ARG A 42 -10.01 -22.13 2.98
N HIS A 43 -9.20 -21.79 1.98
CA HIS A 43 -8.48 -20.53 1.94
C HIS A 43 -9.43 -19.37 2.31
N PRO A 44 -8.96 -18.26 2.95
CA PRO A 44 -9.78 -17.10 3.31
C PRO A 44 -10.62 -16.55 2.15
N PHE A 45 -10.25 -16.82 0.91
CA PHE A 45 -11.05 -16.50 -0.28
C PHE A 45 -12.28 -17.42 -0.50
N GLY A 46 -12.49 -18.43 0.35
CA GLY A 46 -13.60 -19.36 0.20
C GLY A 46 -13.41 -20.42 -0.90
N LEU A 47 -12.26 -20.45 -1.55
CA LEU A 47 -11.91 -21.41 -2.60
C LEU A 47 -10.96 -22.47 -2.03
N PRO A 48 -11.03 -23.73 -2.49
CA PRO A 48 -9.99 -24.69 -2.18
C PRO A 48 -8.70 -24.22 -2.85
N ALA A 49 -7.73 -23.81 -2.05
CA ALA A 49 -6.43 -23.45 -2.55
C ALA A 49 -5.58 -24.70 -2.69
N PRO A 50 -5.19 -25.11 -3.92
CA PRO A 50 -4.32 -26.25 -4.09
C PRO A 50 -2.96 -25.97 -3.47
N GLY A 51 -2.55 -26.79 -2.50
CA GLY A 51 -1.20 -26.76 -1.95
C GLY A 51 -0.94 -25.75 -0.84
N ILE A 52 -1.94 -25.02 -0.34
CA ILE A 52 -1.73 -24.12 0.80
C ILE A 52 -1.69 -24.95 2.10
N ALA A 53 -0.59 -24.81 2.83
CA ALA A 53 -0.42 -25.42 4.14
C ALA A 53 -1.39 -24.81 5.18
N GLN A 54 -1.70 -25.59 6.20
CA GLN A 54 -2.43 -25.09 7.36
C GLN A 54 -1.61 -24.00 8.05
N PRO A 55 -2.25 -22.97 8.62
CA PRO A 55 -1.53 -21.98 9.43
C PRO A 55 -0.64 -22.67 10.45
N SER A 56 0.61 -22.21 10.54
CA SER A 56 1.57 -22.76 11.51
C SER A 56 1.11 -22.50 12.94
N ALA A 57 1.59 -23.34 13.88
CA ALA A 57 1.35 -23.11 15.30
C ALA A 57 1.82 -21.69 15.69
N GLY A 58 0.96 -20.94 16.38
CA GLY A 58 1.23 -19.56 16.77
C GLY A 58 0.75 -18.49 15.78
N VAL A 59 0.26 -18.88 14.60
CA VAL A 59 -0.48 -18.00 13.69
C VAL A 59 -1.89 -18.56 13.54
N SER A 60 -2.87 -17.81 13.93
CA SER A 60 -4.25 -18.24 13.82
C SER A 60 -5.07 -17.29 12.96
N ALA A 61 -5.59 -17.82 11.89
CA ALA A 61 -6.59 -17.19 11.04
C ALA A 61 -7.99 -17.74 11.33
N VAL A 62 -8.21 -18.25 12.53
CA VAL A 62 -9.53 -18.79 12.91
C VAL A 62 -10.55 -17.68 12.89
N PRO A 63 -11.60 -17.79 12.06
CA PRO A 63 -12.66 -16.79 11.99
C PRO A 63 -13.23 -16.46 13.36
N GLY A 64 -13.32 -15.15 13.67
CA GLY A 64 -13.91 -14.66 14.92
C GLY A 64 -12.97 -14.63 16.13
N SER A 65 -11.79 -15.20 16.06
CA SER A 65 -10.81 -15.09 17.15
C SER A 65 -9.86 -13.90 16.90
N ARG A 66 -9.64 -13.10 17.95
CA ARG A 66 -8.75 -11.93 17.91
C ARG A 66 -7.50 -12.07 18.78
N ALA A 67 -7.50 -13.02 19.72
CA ALA A 67 -6.41 -13.22 20.67
C ALA A 67 -5.67 -14.51 20.33
N GLN A 68 -4.90 -14.51 19.24
CA GLN A 68 -4.30 -15.73 18.74
C GLN A 68 -2.88 -15.53 18.26
N GLY A 69 -2.07 -16.53 18.56
CA GLY A 69 -0.70 -16.59 18.11
C GLY A 69 0.17 -15.45 18.65
N TRP A 70 1.20 -15.16 17.91
CA TRP A 70 2.19 -14.11 18.21
C TRP A 70 1.70 -12.69 17.89
N LEU A 71 0.53 -12.56 17.25
CA LEU A 71 -0.12 -11.30 16.92
C LEU A 71 -1.60 -11.35 17.27
N ALA A 72 -2.05 -10.36 18.02
CA ALA A 72 -3.46 -10.12 18.24
C ALA A 72 -4.02 -9.28 17.08
N GLN A 73 -5.16 -9.70 16.54
CA GLN A 73 -5.92 -8.89 15.60
C GLN A 73 -6.55 -7.70 16.33
N GLY A 74 -6.22 -6.47 15.94
CA GLY A 74 -6.66 -5.25 16.62
C GLY A 74 -8.17 -4.99 16.51
N ARG A 75 -8.80 -5.37 15.37
CA ARG A 75 -10.24 -5.23 15.11
C ARG A 75 -10.73 -6.27 14.11
N SER A 76 -12.07 -6.39 13.94
CA SER A 76 -12.65 -7.24 12.90
C SER A 76 -12.41 -6.66 11.51
N GLU A 77 -12.45 -7.53 10.48
CA GLU A 77 -12.67 -7.08 9.12
C GLU A 77 -14.00 -6.33 9.02
N VAL A 78 -14.05 -5.34 8.14
CA VAL A 78 -15.32 -4.72 7.73
C VAL A 78 -15.93 -5.54 6.60
N LEU A 79 -17.20 -5.89 6.73
CA LEU A 79 -17.93 -6.69 5.75
C LEU A 79 -19.03 -5.87 5.12
N ALA A 80 -19.18 -5.93 3.79
CA ALA A 80 -20.22 -5.21 3.05
C ALA A 80 -20.56 -5.89 1.74
N ARG A 81 -21.76 -5.60 1.19
CA ARG A 81 -22.24 -6.22 -0.04
C ARG A 81 -22.55 -5.25 -1.17
N HIS A 82 -22.72 -3.98 -0.89
CA HIS A 82 -23.06 -2.96 -1.91
C HIS A 82 -21.86 -2.14 -2.33
N GLY A 83 -20.91 -1.95 -1.42
CA GLY A 83 -19.69 -1.22 -1.71
C GLY A 83 -18.76 -1.13 -0.52
N MET A 84 -17.48 -0.85 -0.79
CA MET A 84 -16.42 -0.80 0.20
C MET A 84 -15.37 0.23 -0.19
N VAL A 85 -14.88 0.98 0.77
CA VAL A 85 -13.71 1.85 0.64
C VAL A 85 -12.78 1.60 1.81
N SER A 86 -11.48 1.44 1.56
CA SER A 86 -10.45 1.30 2.60
C SER A 86 -9.29 2.23 2.30
N THR A 87 -8.96 3.12 3.24
CA THR A 87 -7.87 4.09 3.09
C THR A 87 -7.33 4.58 4.43
N SER A 88 -6.30 5.44 4.40
CA SER A 88 -5.55 5.91 5.55
C SER A 88 -6.18 7.11 6.30
N ASP A 89 -7.42 7.47 5.98
CA ASP A 89 -8.13 8.59 6.60
C ASP A 89 -9.64 8.31 6.67
N PRO A 90 -10.30 8.48 7.84
CA PRO A 90 -11.74 8.26 7.98
C PRO A 90 -12.60 9.21 7.13
N LEU A 91 -12.23 10.48 7.00
CA LEU A 91 -12.99 11.44 6.19
C LEU A 91 -12.96 11.06 4.71
N ALA A 92 -11.81 10.56 4.24
CA ALA A 92 -11.65 10.08 2.88
C ALA A 92 -12.42 8.77 2.64
N ALA A 93 -12.38 7.82 3.57
CA ALA A 93 -13.16 6.59 3.47
C ALA A 93 -14.66 6.88 3.38
N GLN A 94 -15.15 7.81 4.18
CA GLN A 94 -16.54 8.24 4.16
C GLN A 94 -16.91 8.99 2.88
N ALA A 95 -16.02 9.85 2.36
CA ALA A 95 -16.26 10.54 1.10
C ALA A 95 -16.48 9.56 -0.06
N GLY A 96 -15.61 8.55 -0.18
CA GLY A 96 -15.80 7.50 -1.19
C GLY A 96 -17.08 6.69 -0.96
N LEU A 97 -17.41 6.37 0.29
CA LEU A 97 -18.65 5.66 0.63
C LEU A 97 -19.91 6.47 0.27
N ASP A 98 -19.89 7.78 0.51
CA ASP A 98 -21.00 8.67 0.14
C ASP A 98 -21.20 8.69 -1.38
N ILE A 99 -20.14 8.72 -2.16
CA ILE A 99 -20.21 8.62 -3.63
C ILE A 99 -20.85 7.30 -4.07
N LEU A 100 -20.44 6.17 -3.48
CA LEU A 100 -21.05 4.86 -3.78
C LEU A 100 -22.56 4.84 -3.46
N ARG A 101 -22.97 5.42 -2.33
CA ARG A 101 -24.38 5.54 -1.92
C ARG A 101 -25.20 6.46 -2.83
N GLN A 102 -24.57 7.47 -3.40
CA GLN A 102 -25.18 8.37 -4.38
C GLN A 102 -25.29 7.77 -5.79
N GLY A 103 -24.83 6.52 -5.98
CA GLY A 103 -24.91 5.81 -7.25
C GLY A 103 -23.65 5.92 -8.12
N GLY A 104 -22.59 6.53 -7.62
CA GLY A 104 -21.26 6.47 -8.25
C GLY A 104 -20.65 5.06 -8.19
N ASN A 105 -19.73 4.77 -9.09
CA ASN A 105 -19.03 3.50 -9.13
C ASN A 105 -17.73 3.52 -8.30
N ALA A 106 -16.99 2.41 -8.29
CA ALA A 106 -15.73 2.27 -7.53
C ALA A 106 -14.66 3.28 -7.97
N ILE A 107 -14.69 3.70 -9.24
CA ILE A 107 -13.73 4.67 -9.79
C ILE A 107 -14.05 6.07 -9.26
N ASP A 108 -15.31 6.46 -9.29
CA ASP A 108 -15.79 7.75 -8.74
C ASP A 108 -15.48 7.83 -7.24
N ALA A 109 -15.74 6.75 -6.50
CA ALA A 109 -15.45 6.65 -5.07
C ALA A 109 -13.95 6.74 -4.75
N ALA A 110 -13.10 6.09 -5.57
CA ALA A 110 -11.66 6.14 -5.41
C ALA A 110 -11.13 7.56 -5.63
N VAL A 111 -11.61 8.27 -6.66
CA VAL A 111 -11.22 9.66 -6.94
C VAL A 111 -11.70 10.61 -5.84
N ALA A 112 -12.92 10.45 -5.34
CA ALA A 112 -13.45 11.28 -4.25
C ALA A 112 -12.68 11.07 -2.93
N ALA A 113 -12.36 9.82 -2.60
CA ALA A 113 -11.53 9.51 -1.44
C ALA A 113 -10.11 10.09 -1.58
N ALA A 114 -9.49 9.95 -2.76
CA ALA A 114 -8.17 10.50 -3.04
C ALA A 114 -8.17 12.03 -2.96
N ALA A 115 -9.18 12.71 -3.49
CA ALA A 115 -9.30 14.16 -3.40
C ALA A 115 -9.41 14.66 -1.95
N VAL A 116 -10.11 13.94 -1.05
CA VAL A 116 -10.13 14.27 0.38
C VAL A 116 -8.77 14.03 1.01
N LEU A 117 -8.05 12.96 0.65
CA LEU A 117 -6.66 12.74 1.11
C LEU A 117 -5.71 13.84 0.65
N ASP A 118 -5.89 14.41 -0.55
CA ASP A 118 -5.12 15.55 -1.03
C ASP A 118 -5.26 16.80 -0.15
N VAL A 119 -6.34 16.88 0.62
CA VAL A 119 -6.57 17.93 1.61
C VAL A 119 -6.04 17.51 2.98
N THR A 120 -6.49 16.36 3.49
CA THR A 120 -6.26 15.96 4.88
C THR A 120 -4.89 15.30 5.11
N SER A 121 -4.20 14.85 4.07
CA SER A 121 -2.92 14.12 4.14
C SER A 121 -1.82 14.75 3.29
N GLN A 122 -1.71 16.08 3.27
CA GLN A 122 -0.72 16.81 2.45
C GLN A 122 0.75 16.51 2.81
N ASN A 123 1.00 15.88 3.95
CA ASN A 123 2.30 15.30 4.29
C ASN A 123 2.66 14.09 3.41
N ASP A 124 1.68 13.33 2.92
CA ASP A 124 1.86 12.08 2.18
C ASP A 124 1.47 12.19 0.70
N THR A 125 0.49 13.04 0.37
CA THR A 125 -0.12 13.18 -0.96
C THR A 125 -0.53 14.62 -1.26
N GLY A 126 -1.15 14.89 -2.42
CA GLY A 126 -1.64 16.20 -2.81
C GLY A 126 -1.77 16.34 -4.33
N ILE A 127 -2.55 17.33 -4.79
CA ILE A 127 -2.77 17.58 -6.23
C ILE A 127 -1.47 17.89 -7.02
N GLY A 128 -0.36 18.19 -6.31
CA GLY A 128 0.99 18.34 -6.88
C GLY A 128 1.79 17.03 -6.90
N GLY A 129 1.16 15.88 -6.72
CA GLY A 129 1.74 14.53 -6.68
C GLY A 129 1.58 13.71 -7.95
N ASP A 130 1.87 12.42 -7.83
CA ASP A 130 1.76 11.39 -8.87
C ASP A 130 0.82 10.26 -8.45
N LEU A 131 0.24 9.56 -9.45
CA LEU A 131 -0.77 8.53 -9.24
C LEU A 131 -0.49 7.28 -10.08
N PHE A 132 -0.71 6.10 -9.45
CA PHE A 132 -0.86 4.81 -10.12
C PHE A 132 -2.20 4.17 -9.73
N ALA A 133 -2.83 3.48 -10.69
CA ALA A 133 -4.04 2.70 -10.40
C ALA A 133 -4.07 1.38 -11.17
N LEU A 134 -4.61 0.35 -10.52
CA LEU A 134 -5.10 -0.88 -11.14
C LEU A 134 -6.63 -0.87 -10.99
N VAL A 135 -7.33 -1.04 -12.11
CA VAL A 135 -8.79 -0.95 -12.17
C VAL A 135 -9.35 -2.22 -12.78
N TRP A 136 -10.03 -3.02 -11.97
CA TRP A 136 -10.83 -4.11 -12.47
C TRP A 136 -12.19 -3.59 -12.91
N VAL A 137 -12.49 -3.75 -14.19
CA VAL A 137 -13.77 -3.39 -14.78
C VAL A 137 -14.59 -4.66 -14.98
N ALA A 138 -15.57 -4.85 -14.14
CA ALA A 138 -16.37 -6.09 -14.09
C ALA A 138 -17.09 -6.38 -15.42
N LYS A 139 -17.61 -5.35 -16.09
CA LYS A 139 -18.26 -5.47 -17.39
C LYS A 139 -17.31 -6.02 -18.46
N ASP A 140 -16.06 -5.60 -18.44
CA ASP A 140 -15.05 -6.01 -19.42
C ASP A 140 -14.33 -7.31 -18.99
N ARG A 141 -14.52 -7.74 -17.73
CA ARG A 141 -13.76 -8.82 -17.09
C ARG A 141 -12.26 -8.65 -17.29
N LYS A 142 -11.79 -7.41 -17.13
CA LYS A 142 -10.41 -7.04 -17.41
C LYS A 142 -9.84 -6.12 -16.35
N LEU A 143 -8.55 -6.34 -16.03
CA LEU A 143 -7.74 -5.46 -15.21
C LEU A 143 -7.00 -4.47 -16.11
N TYR A 144 -7.16 -3.19 -15.83
CA TYR A 144 -6.48 -2.09 -16.52
C TYR A 144 -5.47 -1.44 -15.60
N GLY A 145 -4.32 -1.05 -16.14
CA GLY A 145 -3.30 -0.28 -15.42
C GLY A 145 -3.26 1.16 -15.90
N LEU A 146 -3.18 2.11 -14.96
CA LEU A 146 -2.96 3.52 -15.25
C LEU A 146 -1.68 3.99 -14.57
N THR A 147 -0.76 4.56 -15.34
CA THR A 147 0.39 5.31 -14.82
C THR A 147 0.22 6.79 -15.12
N SER A 148 0.17 7.60 -14.06
CA SER A 148 0.16 9.05 -14.15
C SER A 148 1.35 9.61 -13.37
N VAL A 149 2.55 9.19 -13.79
CA VAL A 149 3.84 9.64 -13.29
C VAL A 149 4.31 10.81 -14.12
N GLY A 150 4.62 11.91 -13.45
CA GLY A 150 5.12 13.09 -14.12
C GLY A 150 6.50 12.89 -14.72
N TRP A 151 6.68 13.44 -15.90
CA TRP A 151 7.96 13.44 -16.58
C TRP A 151 8.85 14.62 -16.16
N ALA A 152 10.16 14.49 -16.41
CA ALA A 152 11.12 15.58 -16.25
C ALA A 152 10.75 16.75 -17.18
N PRO A 153 10.86 18.01 -16.72
CA PRO A 153 10.74 19.17 -17.59
C PRO A 153 11.66 19.06 -18.81
N ALA A 154 11.27 19.67 -19.94
CA ALA A 154 12.05 19.66 -21.17
C ALA A 154 13.47 20.24 -21.01
N GLY A 155 13.65 21.16 -20.05
CA GLY A 155 14.96 21.73 -19.72
C GLY A 155 15.85 20.88 -18.81
N TRP A 156 15.41 19.69 -18.36
CA TRP A 156 16.22 18.85 -17.47
C TRP A 156 17.16 17.94 -18.25
N THR A 157 18.46 18.24 -18.14
CA THR A 157 19.56 17.41 -18.63
C THR A 157 20.59 17.20 -17.52
N PRO A 158 21.49 16.22 -17.63
CA PRO A 158 22.62 16.10 -16.70
C PRO A 158 23.43 17.37 -16.57
N GLU A 159 23.63 18.12 -17.68
CA GLU A 159 24.35 19.39 -17.72
C GLU A 159 23.63 20.50 -16.95
N PHE A 160 22.30 20.56 -17.01
CA PHE A 160 21.52 21.50 -16.19
C PHE A 160 21.84 21.34 -14.71
N PHE A 161 21.85 20.11 -14.20
CA PHE A 161 22.16 19.85 -12.80
C PHE A 161 23.64 20.07 -12.47
N THR A 162 24.55 19.54 -13.30
CA THR A 162 25.98 19.55 -12.96
C THR A 162 26.67 20.88 -13.26
N LYS A 163 26.30 21.56 -14.36
CA LYS A 163 26.95 22.81 -14.79
C LYS A 163 26.18 24.06 -14.36
N THR A 164 24.83 24.07 -14.51
CA THR A 164 24.04 25.26 -14.17
C THR A 164 23.77 25.34 -12.67
N LEU A 165 23.32 24.23 -12.04
CA LEU A 165 23.06 24.18 -10.61
C LEU A 165 24.30 23.81 -9.78
N GLY A 166 25.36 23.28 -10.38
CA GLY A 166 26.60 22.90 -9.70
C GLY A 166 26.45 21.73 -8.70
N VAL A 167 25.46 20.85 -8.88
CA VAL A 167 25.18 19.75 -7.97
C VAL A 167 25.64 18.41 -8.51
N LYS A 168 25.94 17.45 -7.62
CA LYS A 168 26.40 16.09 -7.97
C LYS A 168 25.26 15.07 -8.03
N THR A 169 24.09 15.39 -7.48
CA THR A 169 22.87 14.58 -7.49
C THR A 169 21.69 15.51 -7.68
N VAL A 170 20.57 14.98 -8.18
CA VAL A 170 19.31 15.75 -8.22
C VAL A 170 18.93 16.10 -6.78
N PRO A 171 18.59 17.38 -6.47
CA PRO A 171 18.27 17.80 -5.12
C PRO A 171 17.13 16.97 -4.51
N PRO A 172 17.19 16.63 -3.21
CA PRO A 172 16.11 15.89 -2.54
C PRO A 172 14.87 16.75 -2.23
N SER A 173 14.99 18.09 -2.32
CA SER A 173 13.92 19.04 -2.02
C SER A 173 14.09 20.32 -2.85
N GLY A 174 13.11 21.22 -2.76
CA GLY A 174 13.06 22.44 -3.57
C GLY A 174 12.48 22.18 -4.97
N VAL A 175 12.31 23.22 -5.74
CA VAL A 175 11.63 23.18 -7.05
C VAL A 175 12.34 22.30 -8.09
N ASN A 176 13.65 22.14 -7.97
CA ASN A 176 14.46 21.30 -8.86
C ASN A 176 14.43 19.80 -8.47
N ALA A 177 13.60 19.44 -7.51
CA ALA A 177 13.26 18.04 -7.22
C ALA A 177 11.90 17.63 -7.84
N ALA A 178 11.10 18.57 -8.33
CA ALA A 178 9.75 18.31 -8.83
C ALA A 178 9.73 18.06 -10.34
N THR A 179 9.24 16.91 -10.75
CA THR A 179 8.79 16.67 -12.13
C THR A 179 7.38 17.22 -12.32
N VAL A 180 6.82 17.13 -13.52
CA VAL A 180 5.44 17.59 -13.78
C VAL A 180 4.47 16.79 -12.90
N PRO A 181 3.59 17.44 -12.11
CA PRO A 181 2.61 16.71 -11.31
C PRO A 181 1.64 15.89 -12.17
N GLY A 182 1.42 14.62 -11.81
CA GLY A 182 0.59 13.69 -12.58
C GLY A 182 -0.81 13.44 -12.04
N ALA A 183 -1.08 13.78 -10.77
CA ALA A 183 -2.28 13.36 -10.05
C ALA A 183 -3.60 13.74 -10.74
N ILE A 184 -3.79 15.00 -11.07
CA ILE A 184 -5.04 15.49 -11.66
C ILE A 184 -5.31 14.89 -13.04
N ALA A 185 -4.26 14.69 -13.86
CA ALA A 185 -4.41 14.01 -15.13
C ALA A 185 -4.78 12.52 -14.95
N GLY A 186 -4.27 11.89 -13.89
CA GLY A 186 -4.66 10.53 -13.53
C GLY A 186 -6.13 10.44 -13.12
N TYR A 187 -6.63 11.37 -12.31
CA TYR A 187 -8.05 11.42 -11.95
C TYR A 187 -8.93 11.66 -13.17
N ASP A 188 -8.54 12.59 -14.05
CA ASP A 188 -9.25 12.84 -15.31
C ASP A 188 -9.33 11.59 -16.17
N ALA A 189 -8.22 10.88 -16.34
CA ALA A 189 -8.18 9.64 -17.12
C ALA A 189 -9.07 8.53 -16.52
N LEU A 190 -9.11 8.41 -15.19
CA LEU A 190 -9.98 7.45 -14.49
C LEU A 190 -11.46 7.79 -14.70
N LEU A 191 -11.85 9.03 -14.42
CA LEU A 191 -13.23 9.50 -14.53
C LEU A 191 -13.71 9.46 -15.98
N SER A 192 -12.94 9.98 -16.93
CA SER A 192 -13.31 10.05 -18.33
C SER A 192 -13.50 8.67 -18.99
N ARG A 193 -12.74 7.66 -18.56
CA ARG A 193 -12.80 6.32 -19.15
C ARG A 193 -13.81 5.41 -18.49
N PHE A 194 -13.88 5.41 -17.17
CA PHE A 194 -14.62 4.44 -16.39
C PHE A 194 -15.53 5.05 -15.33
N GLY A 195 -15.41 6.33 -15.03
CA GLY A 195 -16.27 7.03 -14.09
C GLY A 195 -17.70 7.20 -14.61
N SER A 196 -18.62 7.42 -13.70
CA SER A 196 -20.01 7.82 -13.97
C SER A 196 -20.31 9.23 -13.48
N MET A 197 -19.41 9.82 -12.73
CA MET A 197 -19.47 11.17 -12.18
C MET A 197 -18.33 12.04 -12.70
N THR A 198 -18.46 13.35 -12.52
CA THR A 198 -17.46 14.35 -12.95
C THR A 198 -16.63 14.83 -11.77
N PHE A 199 -15.63 15.69 -12.02
CA PHE A 199 -14.91 16.40 -10.97
C PHE A 199 -15.83 17.23 -10.07
N LYS A 200 -16.96 17.69 -10.58
CA LYS A 200 -17.91 18.50 -9.80
C LYS A 200 -18.45 17.71 -8.61
N GLU A 201 -18.85 16.47 -8.83
CA GLU A 201 -19.39 15.60 -7.79
C GLU A 201 -18.27 15.02 -6.92
N THR A 202 -17.23 14.48 -7.54
CA THR A 202 -16.18 13.75 -6.81
C THR A 202 -15.29 14.65 -5.94
N PHE A 203 -15.10 15.94 -6.31
CA PHE A 203 -14.26 16.87 -5.56
C PHE A 203 -15.03 17.72 -4.54
N GLU A 204 -16.36 17.64 -4.50
CA GLU A 204 -17.17 18.51 -3.64
C GLU A 204 -16.83 18.36 -2.16
N ARG A 205 -16.71 17.14 -1.68
CA ARG A 205 -16.35 16.88 -0.28
C ARG A 205 -14.96 17.40 0.05
N ALA A 206 -13.99 17.19 -0.85
CA ALA A 206 -12.61 17.66 -0.67
C ALA A 206 -12.53 19.20 -0.59
N ALA A 207 -13.20 19.88 -1.51
CA ALA A 207 -13.23 21.34 -1.52
C ALA A 207 -13.87 21.91 -0.23
N ARG A 208 -14.98 21.31 0.23
CA ARG A 208 -15.60 21.70 1.49
C ARG A 208 -14.73 21.45 2.71
N VAL A 209 -14.07 20.30 2.79
CA VAL A 209 -13.13 20.01 3.90
C VAL A 209 -11.98 21.01 3.91
N ALA A 210 -11.46 21.42 2.74
CA ALA A 210 -10.43 22.44 2.65
C ALA A 210 -10.90 23.83 3.08
N GLU A 211 -12.18 24.17 2.82
CA GLU A 211 -12.83 25.43 3.22
C GLU A 211 -13.18 25.47 4.71
N GLU A 212 -13.89 24.45 5.19
CA GLU A 212 -14.44 24.36 6.54
C GLU A 212 -13.39 23.96 7.59
N GLY A 213 -12.37 23.18 7.16
CA GLY A 213 -11.30 22.67 8.00
C GLY A 213 -11.56 21.25 8.50
N TRP A 214 -10.47 20.65 9.01
CA TRP A 214 -10.45 19.30 9.60
C TRP A 214 -9.58 19.28 10.86
N GLY A 215 -9.77 18.27 11.72
CA GLY A 215 -8.97 18.10 12.93
C GLY A 215 -7.55 17.59 12.65
N GLN A 216 -6.55 18.17 13.32
CA GLN A 216 -5.15 17.71 13.29
C GLN A 216 -5.00 16.40 14.07
N ALA A 217 -4.86 15.29 13.37
CA ALA A 217 -4.67 13.97 13.96
C ALA A 217 -3.23 13.76 14.47
N GLU A 218 -3.06 12.81 15.40
CA GLU A 218 -1.77 12.54 16.08
C GLU A 218 -0.64 12.21 15.10
N ARG A 219 -0.90 11.32 14.16
CA ARG A 219 0.10 10.90 13.18
C ARG A 219 0.56 12.07 12.31
N ARG A 220 -0.37 12.84 11.77
CA ARG A 220 -0.06 14.00 10.92
C ARG A 220 0.64 15.10 11.68
N HIS A 221 0.24 15.32 12.94
CA HIS A 221 0.94 16.26 13.82
C HIS A 221 2.42 15.85 14.02
N ALA A 222 2.69 14.56 14.25
CA ALA A 222 4.05 14.05 14.40
C ALA A 222 4.87 14.22 13.11
N ASP A 223 4.30 13.89 11.95
CA ASP A 223 4.96 14.05 10.65
C ASP A 223 5.24 15.52 10.32
N LEU A 224 4.31 16.44 10.63
CA LEU A 224 4.50 17.88 10.48
C LEU A 224 5.63 18.39 11.35
N ARG A 225 5.69 17.98 12.60
CA ARG A 225 6.80 18.33 13.51
C ARG A 225 8.15 17.83 13.00
N GLY A 226 8.19 16.63 12.41
CA GLY A 226 9.39 16.09 11.75
C GLY A 226 9.83 16.90 10.52
N ALA A 227 8.91 17.59 9.86
CA ALA A 227 9.17 18.38 8.65
C ALA A 227 9.44 19.88 8.91
N LEU A 228 9.31 20.38 10.14
CA LEU A 228 9.34 21.81 10.49
C LEU A 228 10.47 22.60 9.83
N ASN A 229 11.72 22.13 9.95
CA ASN A 229 12.88 22.85 9.42
C ASN A 229 12.79 23.05 7.90
N GLY A 230 12.32 22.03 7.18
CA GLY A 230 12.15 22.14 5.73
C GLY A 230 10.99 23.05 5.32
N LEU A 231 9.89 23.03 6.08
CA LEU A 231 8.73 23.89 5.82
C LEU A 231 9.02 25.37 6.16
N ARG A 232 9.82 25.62 7.18
CA ARG A 232 10.28 27.00 7.52
C ARG A 232 11.19 27.61 6.45
N ALA A 233 11.91 26.78 5.70
CA ALA A 233 12.84 27.23 4.67
C ALA A 233 12.14 27.79 3.42
N ASP A 234 10.88 27.46 3.18
CA ASP A 234 10.07 27.99 2.09
C ASP A 234 8.95 28.87 2.66
N SER A 235 8.91 30.15 2.27
CA SER A 235 7.96 31.13 2.83
C SER A 235 6.49 30.74 2.59
N ASP A 236 6.18 30.15 1.42
CA ASP A 236 4.82 29.73 1.09
C ASP A 236 4.41 28.49 1.87
N SER A 237 5.34 27.54 2.09
CA SER A 237 5.13 26.37 2.93
C SER A 237 4.93 26.76 4.40
N LYS A 238 5.75 27.67 4.91
CA LYS A 238 5.59 28.25 6.25
C LYS A 238 4.21 28.86 6.42
N ALA A 239 3.81 29.73 5.50
CA ALA A 239 2.52 30.42 5.56
C ALA A 239 1.32 29.47 5.43
N THR A 240 1.47 28.35 4.74
CA THR A 240 0.39 27.38 4.49
C THR A 240 0.22 26.38 5.63
N PHE A 241 1.31 25.86 6.19
CA PHE A 241 1.27 24.68 7.07
C PHE A 241 1.60 25.00 8.54
N LEU A 242 2.19 26.14 8.83
CA LEU A 242 2.66 26.45 10.18
C LEU A 242 1.82 27.56 10.85
N ALA A 243 1.70 27.47 12.16
CA ALA A 243 1.18 28.54 13.00
C ALA A 243 2.37 29.39 13.48
N GLY A 244 2.72 30.44 12.71
CA GLY A 244 3.98 31.15 12.89
C GLY A 244 5.18 30.30 12.49
N ASP A 245 6.00 29.88 13.45
CA ASP A 245 7.16 29.01 13.24
C ASP A 245 6.94 27.58 13.74
N GLU A 246 5.76 27.26 14.29
CA GLU A 246 5.48 25.99 14.94
C GLU A 246 4.40 25.20 14.21
N ALA A 247 4.33 23.88 14.46
CA ALA A 247 3.22 23.07 14.02
C ALA A 247 1.92 23.52 14.69
N PRO A 248 0.78 23.60 13.96
CA PRO A 248 -0.52 23.76 14.58
C PRO A 248 -0.73 22.70 15.68
N GLY A 249 -1.43 23.08 16.75
CA GLY A 249 -1.62 22.21 17.90
C GLY A 249 -2.35 20.91 17.53
N LEU A 250 -2.06 19.86 18.28
CA LEU A 250 -2.81 18.60 18.18
C LEU A 250 -4.31 18.87 18.45
N TYR A 251 -5.17 18.27 17.64
CA TYR A 251 -6.64 18.44 17.62
C TYR A 251 -7.14 19.84 17.23
N SER A 252 -6.25 20.75 16.83
CA SER A 252 -6.70 22.03 16.27
C SER A 252 -7.37 21.84 14.91
N ILE A 253 -8.25 22.78 14.57
CA ILE A 253 -8.86 22.83 13.23
C ILE A 253 -7.86 23.45 12.28
N ILE A 254 -7.59 22.77 11.18
CA ILE A 254 -6.75 23.22 10.07
C ILE A 254 -7.64 23.43 8.85
N SER A 255 -7.45 24.51 8.12
CA SER A 255 -8.09 24.76 6.84
C SER A 255 -7.06 25.19 5.79
N ASN A 256 -7.38 24.97 4.53
CA ASN A 256 -6.55 25.42 3.41
C ASN A 256 -7.41 26.06 2.31
N PRO A 257 -7.82 27.33 2.50
CA PRO A 257 -8.65 28.04 1.50
C PRO A 257 -7.96 28.19 0.14
N GLY A 258 -6.63 28.18 0.11
CA GLY A 258 -5.85 28.17 -1.12
C GLY A 258 -6.12 26.90 -1.95
N LEU A 259 -5.98 25.74 -1.30
CA LEU A 259 -6.26 24.45 -1.93
C LEU A 259 -7.74 24.32 -2.35
N ALA A 260 -8.65 24.81 -1.51
CA ALA A 260 -10.07 24.85 -1.89
C ALA A 260 -10.29 25.60 -3.21
N ARG A 261 -9.65 26.76 -3.41
CA ARG A 261 -9.73 27.50 -4.69
C ARG A 261 -9.22 26.67 -5.88
N ALA A 262 -8.08 25.97 -5.71
CA ALA A 262 -7.58 25.08 -6.76
C ALA A 262 -8.58 23.97 -7.09
N LEU A 263 -9.14 23.30 -6.06
CA LEU A 263 -10.14 22.25 -6.24
C LEU A 263 -11.41 22.76 -6.91
N ARG A 264 -11.89 23.95 -6.53
CA ARG A 264 -13.05 24.60 -7.18
C ARG A 264 -12.77 24.94 -8.65
N THR A 265 -11.54 25.37 -8.97
CA THR A 265 -11.13 25.60 -10.37
C THR A 265 -11.15 24.30 -11.18
N ILE A 266 -10.65 23.21 -10.62
CA ILE A 266 -10.66 21.88 -11.25
C ILE A 266 -12.11 21.36 -11.41
N GLN A 267 -12.99 21.58 -10.43
CA GLN A 267 -14.41 21.24 -10.55
C GLN A 267 -15.09 21.92 -11.74
N GLN A 268 -14.73 23.17 -12.05
CA GLN A 268 -15.31 23.98 -13.10
C GLN A 268 -14.71 23.71 -14.48
N GLN A 269 -13.41 23.46 -14.54
CA GLN A 269 -12.63 23.43 -15.78
C GLN A 269 -12.02 22.04 -16.08
N GLY A 270 -12.25 21.05 -15.21
CA GLY A 270 -11.64 19.72 -15.35
C GLY A 270 -10.12 19.76 -15.25
N ARG A 271 -9.48 18.89 -15.99
CA ARG A 271 -8.02 18.78 -16.10
C ARG A 271 -7.34 20.12 -16.44
N ASP A 272 -7.96 20.87 -17.35
CA ASP A 272 -7.38 22.12 -17.84
C ASP A 272 -7.32 23.18 -16.74
N GLY A 273 -8.17 23.14 -15.73
CA GLY A 273 -8.11 23.99 -14.55
C GLY A 273 -6.83 23.84 -13.73
N PHE A 274 -6.07 22.75 -13.93
CA PHE A 274 -4.77 22.53 -13.29
C PHE A 274 -3.58 22.70 -14.24
N TYR A 275 -3.66 22.19 -15.48
CA TYR A 275 -2.52 22.13 -16.40
C TYR A 275 -2.43 23.34 -17.34
N THR A 276 -3.43 24.18 -17.35
CA THR A 276 -3.46 25.44 -18.09
C THR A 276 -3.97 26.58 -17.19
N GLY A 277 -3.87 27.82 -17.63
CA GLY A 277 -4.39 28.98 -16.90
C GLY A 277 -3.68 29.23 -15.54
N ALA A 278 -4.43 29.80 -14.60
CA ALA A 278 -3.88 30.43 -13.40
C ALA A 278 -3.14 29.48 -12.43
N VAL A 279 -3.58 28.21 -12.31
CA VAL A 279 -2.89 27.22 -11.46
C VAL A 279 -1.57 26.81 -12.10
N ALA A 280 -1.55 26.52 -13.41
CA ALA A 280 -0.32 26.21 -14.14
C ALA A 280 0.68 27.36 -14.10
N GLU A 281 0.21 28.60 -14.31
CA GLU A 281 1.05 29.80 -14.18
C GLU A 281 1.64 29.96 -12.79
N ALA A 282 0.89 29.65 -11.73
CA ALA A 282 1.39 29.70 -10.36
C ALA A 282 2.47 28.63 -10.11
N ILE A 283 2.30 27.42 -10.66
CA ILE A 283 3.34 26.37 -10.62
C ILE A 283 4.61 26.86 -11.29
N VAL A 284 4.51 27.36 -12.53
CA VAL A 284 5.67 27.84 -13.29
C VAL A 284 6.34 29.02 -12.60
N ARG A 285 5.58 30.00 -12.08
CA ARG A 285 6.14 31.11 -11.29
C ARG A 285 6.94 30.60 -10.07
N LYS A 286 6.38 29.67 -9.31
CA LYS A 286 7.07 29.08 -8.15
C LYS A 286 8.37 28.39 -8.55
N VAL A 287 8.31 27.57 -9.62
CA VAL A 287 9.48 26.83 -10.11
C VAL A 287 10.55 27.79 -10.64
N THR A 288 10.19 28.77 -11.45
CA THR A 288 11.13 29.75 -12.01
C THR A 288 11.76 30.64 -10.94
N ALA A 289 10.98 31.10 -9.96
CA ALA A 289 11.50 31.90 -8.83
C ALA A 289 12.53 31.11 -7.99
N GLY A 290 12.44 29.78 -7.95
CA GLY A 290 13.41 28.89 -7.30
C GLY A 290 14.56 28.42 -8.22
N GLY A 291 14.72 29.01 -9.41
CA GLY A 291 15.78 28.65 -10.37
C GLY A 291 15.52 27.36 -11.16
N GLY A 292 14.26 26.90 -11.23
CA GLY A 292 13.87 25.75 -12.03
C GLY A 292 13.46 26.13 -13.45
N VAL A 293 13.28 25.12 -14.31
CA VAL A 293 13.09 25.30 -15.76
C VAL A 293 11.78 24.65 -16.29
N MET A 294 10.84 24.29 -15.42
CA MET A 294 9.53 23.80 -15.84
C MET A 294 8.75 24.92 -16.52
N SER A 295 8.15 24.62 -17.65
CA SER A 295 7.40 25.55 -18.49
C SER A 295 5.89 25.21 -18.50
N LEU A 296 5.07 26.16 -18.99
CA LEU A 296 3.64 25.93 -19.24
C LEU A 296 3.42 24.79 -20.26
N ALA A 297 4.30 24.64 -21.25
CA ALA A 297 4.25 23.57 -22.22
C ALA A 297 4.48 22.19 -21.56
N ASP A 298 5.40 22.12 -20.58
CA ASP A 298 5.63 20.88 -19.82
C ASP A 298 4.38 20.39 -19.11
N LEU A 299 3.59 21.31 -18.57
CA LEU A 299 2.32 21.03 -17.89
C LEU A 299 1.22 20.68 -18.91
N ALA A 300 0.97 21.55 -19.90
CA ALA A 300 -0.13 21.39 -20.84
C ALA A 300 -0.05 20.09 -21.66
N GLU A 301 1.15 19.70 -22.07
CA GLU A 301 1.40 18.51 -22.89
C GLU A 301 1.38 17.20 -22.09
N PHE A 302 1.42 17.24 -20.76
CA PHE A 302 1.47 16.04 -19.93
C PHE A 302 0.22 15.17 -20.13
N LYS A 303 0.45 13.87 -20.31
CA LYS A 303 -0.62 12.86 -20.45
C LYS A 303 -0.29 11.61 -19.63
N PRO A 304 -1.27 11.08 -18.90
CA PRO A 304 -1.14 9.77 -18.28
C PRO A 304 -1.17 8.66 -19.33
N GLU A 305 -0.76 7.45 -18.95
CA GLU A 305 -0.71 6.31 -19.86
C GLU A 305 -1.47 5.12 -19.29
N TRP A 306 -2.35 4.55 -20.10
CA TRP A 306 -2.92 3.24 -19.86
C TRP A 306 -1.92 2.19 -20.27
N VAL A 307 -1.63 1.25 -19.39
CA VAL A 307 -0.62 0.19 -19.55
C VAL A 307 -1.21 -1.17 -19.22
N GLU A 308 -0.69 -2.23 -19.82
CA GLU A 308 -1.05 -3.58 -19.41
C GLU A 308 -0.31 -3.92 -18.11
N PRO A 309 -1.02 -4.40 -17.07
CA PRO A 309 -0.39 -4.86 -15.84
C PRO A 309 0.55 -6.03 -16.09
N ILE A 310 1.64 -6.10 -15.33
CA ILE A 310 2.51 -7.26 -15.26
C ILE A 310 2.08 -8.16 -14.09
N SER A 311 2.32 -9.47 -14.17
CA SER A 311 1.93 -10.38 -13.12
C SER A 311 2.87 -11.57 -12.96
N THR A 312 2.76 -12.24 -11.84
CA THR A 312 3.28 -13.60 -11.61
C THR A 312 2.25 -14.42 -10.86
N THR A 313 2.28 -15.73 -11.08
CA THR A 313 1.47 -16.67 -10.29
C THR A 313 2.25 -17.08 -9.05
N TYR A 314 1.60 -17.02 -7.88
CA TYR A 314 2.13 -17.48 -6.60
C TYR A 314 1.10 -18.39 -5.94
N HIS A 315 1.42 -19.68 -5.79
CA HIS A 315 0.53 -20.72 -5.23
C HIS A 315 -0.89 -20.73 -5.84
N GLY A 316 -0.98 -20.50 -7.17
CA GLY A 316 -2.26 -20.51 -7.91
C GLY A 316 -3.06 -19.19 -7.85
N TYR A 317 -2.45 -18.11 -7.35
CA TYR A 317 -2.99 -16.74 -7.38
C TYR A 317 -2.14 -15.89 -8.31
N ASP A 318 -2.78 -15.15 -9.21
CA ASP A 318 -2.08 -14.20 -10.08
C ASP A 318 -1.99 -12.85 -9.37
N VAL A 319 -0.78 -12.46 -9.01
CA VAL A 319 -0.48 -11.19 -8.37
C VAL A 319 -0.04 -10.20 -9.43
N HIS A 320 -0.75 -9.08 -9.51
CA HIS A 320 -0.55 -8.06 -10.54
C HIS A 320 0.07 -6.78 -9.96
N GLN A 321 0.91 -6.15 -10.77
CA GLN A 321 1.55 -4.86 -10.52
C GLN A 321 1.54 -4.01 -11.79
N LEU A 322 1.86 -2.72 -11.68
CA LEU A 322 2.14 -1.89 -12.84
C LEU A 322 3.57 -2.14 -13.36
N PRO A 323 3.80 -2.02 -14.68
CA PRO A 323 5.14 -2.18 -15.24
C PRO A 323 6.10 -1.06 -14.81
N PRO A 324 7.42 -1.17 -15.10
CA PRO A 324 8.38 -0.08 -14.96
C PRO A 324 7.89 1.25 -15.57
N PRO A 325 8.29 2.42 -15.01
CA PRO A 325 9.37 2.62 -14.04
C PRO A 325 8.99 2.39 -12.57
N GLY A 326 7.83 1.80 -12.27
CA GLY A 326 7.42 1.42 -10.93
C GLY A 326 8.25 0.26 -10.36
N GLN A 327 8.37 0.20 -9.04
CA GLN A 327 9.12 -0.87 -8.35
C GLN A 327 8.31 -2.16 -8.11
N GLY A 328 7.06 -2.25 -8.59
CA GLY A 328 6.19 -3.42 -8.37
C GLY A 328 6.76 -4.74 -8.89
N ILE A 329 7.58 -4.69 -9.93
CA ILE A 329 8.28 -5.84 -10.48
C ILE A 329 9.13 -6.59 -9.42
N ALA A 330 9.72 -5.87 -8.45
CA ALA A 330 10.49 -6.49 -7.38
C ALA A 330 9.63 -7.33 -6.44
N ALA A 331 8.38 -6.93 -6.17
CA ALA A 331 7.46 -7.75 -5.39
C ALA A 331 7.13 -9.06 -6.10
N LEU A 332 6.89 -9.01 -7.41
CA LEU A 332 6.61 -10.20 -8.22
C LEU A 332 7.83 -11.13 -8.29
N GLU A 333 9.03 -10.56 -8.45
CA GLU A 333 10.27 -11.33 -8.46
C GLU A 333 10.56 -11.98 -7.11
N MET A 334 10.32 -11.27 -5.98
CA MET A 334 10.43 -11.85 -4.63
C MET A 334 9.50 -13.06 -4.46
N LEU A 335 8.24 -12.97 -4.90
CA LEU A 335 7.30 -14.09 -4.85
C LEU A 335 7.81 -15.29 -5.66
N ASN A 336 8.38 -15.04 -6.85
CA ASN A 336 9.00 -16.08 -7.66
C ASN A 336 10.18 -16.74 -6.97
N ILE A 337 11.06 -15.95 -6.35
CA ILE A 337 12.21 -16.46 -5.61
C ILE A 337 11.75 -17.32 -4.44
N LEU A 338 10.76 -16.88 -3.66
CA LEU A 338 10.23 -17.64 -2.53
C LEU A 338 9.61 -18.97 -2.99
N GLU A 339 8.75 -18.93 -4.01
CA GLU A 339 8.06 -20.14 -4.51
C GLU A 339 9.02 -21.18 -5.11
N VAL A 340 10.11 -20.74 -5.75
CA VAL A 340 11.06 -21.62 -6.41
C VAL A 340 12.19 -22.07 -5.46
N CYS A 341 12.75 -21.15 -4.66
CA CYS A 341 13.96 -21.44 -3.90
C CYS A 341 13.69 -22.11 -2.56
N VAL A 342 12.59 -21.76 -1.86
CA VAL A 342 12.32 -22.34 -0.54
C VAL A 342 12.14 -23.86 -0.60
N PRO A 343 11.37 -24.43 -1.55
CA PRO A 343 11.30 -25.89 -1.71
C PRO A 343 12.63 -26.55 -2.12
N LYS A 344 13.46 -25.89 -2.94
CA LYS A 344 14.81 -26.39 -3.28
C LYS A 344 15.73 -26.50 -2.07
N LEU A 345 15.52 -25.70 -1.04
CA LEU A 345 16.23 -25.76 0.23
C LEU A 345 15.63 -26.80 1.19
N GLY A 346 14.64 -27.58 0.75
CA GLY A 346 13.96 -28.57 1.58
C GLY A 346 13.03 -27.95 2.63
N MET A 347 12.55 -26.74 2.41
CA MET A 347 11.74 -25.96 3.36
C MET A 347 10.38 -25.60 2.76
N ASP A 348 9.48 -25.15 3.64
CA ASP A 348 8.17 -24.64 3.30
C ASP A 348 7.82 -23.46 4.21
N LEU A 349 7.45 -22.31 3.64
CA LEU A 349 7.21 -21.08 4.41
C LEU A 349 6.05 -21.23 5.40
N ALA A 350 4.98 -21.88 4.98
CA ALA A 350 3.81 -22.07 5.83
C ALA A 350 4.15 -22.94 7.05
N SER A 351 4.95 -23.99 6.85
CA SER A 351 5.39 -24.88 7.93
C SER A 351 6.41 -24.23 8.87
N LEU A 352 7.31 -23.39 8.34
CA LEU A 352 8.24 -22.62 9.17
C LEU A 352 7.48 -21.64 10.07
N GLY A 353 6.60 -20.87 9.51
CA GLY A 353 5.81 -19.86 10.20
C GLY A 353 6.60 -18.68 10.76
N PRO A 354 5.89 -17.59 11.10
CA PRO A 354 6.50 -16.33 11.53
C PRO A 354 7.25 -16.40 12.87
N GLY A 355 7.05 -17.44 13.69
CA GLY A 355 7.83 -17.69 14.90
C GLY A 355 9.24 -18.21 14.65
N ASN A 356 9.53 -18.65 13.43
CA ASN A 356 10.81 -19.25 13.06
C ASN A 356 11.74 -18.21 12.42
N PRO A 357 12.96 -17.98 12.94
CA PRO A 357 13.91 -17.03 12.35
C PRO A 357 14.29 -17.35 10.89
N MET A 358 14.24 -18.62 10.47
CA MET A 358 14.52 -19.02 9.09
C MET A 358 13.47 -18.46 8.12
N TYR A 359 12.21 -18.39 8.51
CA TYR A 359 11.15 -17.77 7.72
C TYR A 359 11.52 -16.34 7.31
N TRP A 360 11.90 -15.52 8.28
CA TRP A 360 12.30 -14.13 8.04
C TRP A 360 13.61 -14.01 7.27
N HIS A 361 14.56 -14.89 7.57
CA HIS A 361 15.81 -14.93 6.82
C HIS A 361 15.58 -15.15 5.32
N LEU A 362 14.76 -16.14 4.95
CA LEU A 362 14.41 -16.41 3.54
C LEU A 362 13.69 -15.24 2.87
N MET A 363 12.75 -14.59 3.58
CA MET A 363 12.05 -13.40 3.10
C MET A 363 13.04 -12.26 2.81
N VAL A 364 13.99 -12.00 3.71
CA VAL A 364 15.00 -10.94 3.57
C VAL A 364 15.99 -11.26 2.45
N GLU A 365 16.44 -12.51 2.33
CA GLU A 365 17.36 -12.90 1.26
C GLU A 365 16.69 -12.80 -0.13
N ALA A 366 15.43 -13.24 -0.26
CA ALA A 366 14.65 -13.04 -1.49
C ALA A 366 14.52 -11.53 -1.85
N LYS A 367 14.26 -10.69 -0.85
CA LYS A 367 14.21 -9.23 -1.02
C LYS A 367 15.54 -8.68 -1.54
N LYS A 368 16.66 -9.06 -0.95
CA LYS A 368 18.00 -8.57 -1.38
C LYS A 368 18.27 -8.87 -2.85
N LEU A 369 17.90 -10.06 -3.31
CA LEU A 369 18.10 -10.49 -4.70
C LEU A 369 17.21 -9.69 -5.66
N ALA A 370 15.92 -9.60 -5.41
CA ALA A 370 14.99 -8.87 -6.25
C ALA A 370 15.30 -7.36 -6.32
N TYR A 371 15.75 -6.77 -5.20
CA TYR A 371 16.14 -5.35 -5.22
C TYR A 371 17.49 -5.11 -5.92
N ALA A 372 18.38 -6.07 -5.94
CA ALA A 372 19.58 -5.96 -6.75
C ALA A 372 19.24 -5.88 -8.25
N ASP A 373 18.32 -6.73 -8.72
CA ASP A 373 17.84 -6.70 -10.10
C ASP A 373 17.03 -5.43 -10.39
N LEU A 374 16.14 -5.01 -9.47
CA LEU A 374 15.39 -3.76 -9.59
C LEU A 374 16.31 -2.56 -9.80
N LEU A 375 17.29 -2.37 -8.93
CA LEU A 375 18.16 -1.19 -8.95
C LEU A 375 19.11 -1.19 -10.16
N ALA A 376 19.46 -2.35 -10.67
CA ALA A 376 20.30 -2.48 -11.86
C ALA A 376 19.54 -2.20 -13.18
N ASN A 377 18.24 -2.45 -13.24
CA ASN A 377 17.52 -2.51 -14.50
C ASN A 377 16.35 -1.51 -14.61
N ASN A 378 15.78 -1.02 -13.48
CA ASN A 378 14.52 -0.26 -13.54
C ASN A 378 14.70 1.17 -14.04
N ALA A 379 13.94 1.51 -15.06
CA ALA A 379 13.94 2.83 -15.69
C ALA A 379 12.62 3.03 -16.49
N ASP A 380 12.46 4.22 -17.06
CA ASP A 380 11.43 4.46 -18.08
C ASP A 380 11.70 3.61 -19.33
N PRO A 381 10.80 2.65 -19.67
CA PRO A 381 11.02 1.73 -20.79
C PRO A 381 11.13 2.43 -22.17
N LYS A 382 10.67 3.68 -22.28
CA LYS A 382 10.78 4.48 -23.49
C LYS A 382 12.21 4.99 -23.74
N PHE A 383 13.03 5.02 -22.69
CA PHE A 383 14.41 5.50 -22.74
C PHE A 383 15.45 4.40 -22.53
N SER A 384 15.11 3.37 -21.79
CA SER A 384 16.01 2.25 -21.50
C SER A 384 15.22 0.95 -21.40
N PRO A 385 15.61 -0.11 -22.12
CA PRO A 385 14.91 -1.39 -22.06
C PRO A 385 15.02 -2.00 -20.66
N VAL A 386 13.89 -2.47 -20.11
CA VAL A 386 13.83 -3.20 -18.86
C VAL A 386 13.52 -4.66 -19.16
N PRO A 387 14.32 -5.64 -18.68
CA PRO A 387 14.16 -7.06 -19.02
C PRO A 387 13.03 -7.72 -18.19
N VAL A 388 11.80 -7.19 -18.28
CA VAL A 388 10.63 -7.61 -17.50
C VAL A 388 10.39 -9.11 -17.58
N ALA A 389 10.37 -9.66 -18.82
CA ALA A 389 10.10 -11.08 -19.03
C ALA A 389 11.15 -11.99 -18.36
N ARG A 390 12.43 -11.58 -18.33
CA ARG A 390 13.48 -12.30 -17.62
C ARG A 390 13.24 -12.24 -16.11
N MET A 391 13.10 -11.05 -15.54
CA MET A 391 12.95 -10.84 -14.11
C MET A 391 11.73 -11.57 -13.54
N LEU A 392 10.65 -11.68 -14.31
CA LEU A 392 9.42 -12.37 -13.86
C LEU A 392 9.41 -13.87 -14.17
N SER A 393 10.46 -14.43 -14.79
CA SER A 393 10.48 -15.86 -15.09
C SER A 393 10.89 -16.71 -13.86
N LYS A 394 10.20 -17.83 -13.65
CA LYS A 394 10.61 -18.85 -12.65
C LYS A 394 11.99 -19.42 -12.95
N ALA A 395 12.40 -19.46 -14.23
CA ALA A 395 13.75 -19.88 -14.64
C ALA A 395 14.81 -18.91 -14.09
N HIS A 396 14.59 -17.60 -14.17
CA HIS A 396 15.49 -16.62 -13.57
C HIS A 396 15.54 -16.77 -12.04
N ALA A 397 14.39 -16.86 -11.37
CA ALA A 397 14.34 -17.13 -9.94
C ALA A 397 15.15 -18.38 -9.55
N ALA A 398 15.09 -19.45 -10.35
CA ALA A 398 15.85 -20.67 -10.13
C ALA A 398 17.37 -20.45 -10.16
N THR A 399 17.88 -19.51 -10.96
CA THR A 399 19.31 -19.16 -11.00
C THR A 399 19.78 -18.39 -9.77
N LEU A 400 18.85 -17.80 -9.02
CA LEU A 400 19.16 -17.02 -7.83
C LEU A 400 19.19 -17.87 -6.55
N CYS A 401 18.66 -19.10 -6.58
CA CYS A 401 18.53 -19.94 -5.39
C CYS A 401 19.87 -20.26 -4.71
N ASP A 402 20.92 -20.52 -5.48
CA ASP A 402 22.25 -20.86 -4.97
C ASP A 402 22.93 -19.68 -4.24
N ARG A 403 22.37 -18.49 -4.38
CA ARG A 403 22.81 -17.27 -3.67
C ARG A 403 22.18 -17.12 -2.30
N ILE A 404 21.18 -17.94 -1.97
CA ILE A 404 20.53 -17.96 -0.66
C ILE A 404 21.26 -19.00 0.22
N ASN A 405 21.98 -18.53 1.23
CA ASN A 405 22.63 -19.40 2.21
C ASN A 405 21.77 -19.48 3.48
N PRO A 406 21.12 -20.61 3.81
CA PRO A 406 20.28 -20.72 5.00
C PRO A 406 21.02 -20.46 6.33
N GLY A 407 22.35 -20.63 6.33
CA GLY A 407 23.19 -20.45 7.51
C GLY A 407 23.68 -19.02 7.75
N ALA A 408 23.72 -18.17 6.72
CA ALA A 408 24.35 -16.87 6.81
C ALA A 408 23.70 -15.82 5.90
N ALA A 409 23.49 -14.62 6.43
CA ALA A 409 22.97 -13.49 5.70
C ALA A 409 23.94 -12.98 4.62
N ALA A 410 23.46 -12.80 3.40
CA ALA A 410 24.23 -12.14 2.35
C ALA A 410 24.40 -10.64 2.66
N LYS A 411 25.51 -10.06 2.22
CA LYS A 411 25.64 -8.60 2.21
C LYS A 411 24.94 -8.04 0.97
N SER A 412 24.11 -7.03 1.17
CA SER A 412 23.60 -6.21 0.08
C SER A 412 24.54 -5.01 -0.13
N GLY A 413 24.69 -4.58 -1.37
CA GLY A 413 25.46 -3.40 -1.73
C GLY A 413 24.84 -2.80 -2.97
N ALA A 414 24.02 -1.81 -2.81
CA ALA A 414 23.41 -1.02 -3.90
C ALA A 414 22.95 0.33 -3.33
N ALA A 415 22.71 1.30 -4.21
CA ALA A 415 22.21 2.62 -3.81
C ALA A 415 20.95 2.53 -2.94
N ALA A 416 20.79 3.47 -2.02
CA ALA A 416 19.60 3.59 -1.21
C ALA A 416 18.39 3.93 -2.09
N GLY A 417 17.30 3.21 -1.90
CA GLY A 417 16.00 3.71 -2.32
C GLY A 417 15.54 4.80 -1.33
N PRO A 418 14.88 5.85 -1.79
CA PRO A 418 14.42 6.93 -0.92
C PRO A 418 13.24 6.51 -0.03
N ASP A 419 13.22 7.04 1.21
CA ASP A 419 12.07 6.96 2.10
C ASP A 419 10.98 7.92 1.62
N GLY A 420 9.70 7.54 1.69
CA GLY A 420 8.63 8.35 1.15
C GLY A 420 7.33 8.34 1.94
N GLY A 421 6.64 9.49 1.91
CA GLY A 421 5.24 9.62 2.24
C GLY A 421 4.36 9.21 1.06
N THR A 422 3.28 8.52 1.32
CA THR A 422 2.38 7.98 0.28
C THR A 422 1.03 7.67 0.91
N ILE A 423 -0.05 7.79 0.14
CA ILE A 423 -1.32 7.18 0.51
C ILE A 423 -1.63 6.00 -0.41
N TYR A 424 -2.37 5.05 0.12
CA TYR A 424 -3.00 3.99 -0.64
C TYR A 424 -4.49 3.94 -0.30
N LEU A 425 -5.29 3.63 -1.30
CA LEU A 425 -6.70 3.35 -1.13
C LEU A 425 -7.18 2.21 -2.04
N ALA A 426 -8.21 1.51 -1.59
CA ALA A 426 -8.98 0.59 -2.39
C ALA A 426 -10.46 0.96 -2.34
N ALA A 427 -11.17 0.76 -3.45
CA ALA A 427 -12.62 0.93 -3.55
C ALA A 427 -13.23 -0.23 -4.34
N ALA A 428 -14.47 -0.60 -3.99
CA ALA A 428 -15.24 -1.61 -4.69
C ALA A 428 -16.73 -1.23 -4.69
N ASP A 429 -17.44 -1.57 -5.75
CA ASP A 429 -18.85 -1.22 -5.92
C ASP A 429 -19.76 -2.45 -6.06
N ARG A 430 -21.05 -2.21 -6.08
CA ARG A 430 -22.09 -3.23 -6.23
C ARG A 430 -22.10 -3.94 -7.60
N TRP A 431 -21.43 -3.38 -8.59
CA TRP A 431 -21.33 -3.99 -9.93
C TRP A 431 -20.10 -4.89 -10.07
N GLY A 432 -19.27 -4.98 -9.03
CA GLY A 432 -18.06 -5.80 -9.00
C GLY A 432 -16.82 -5.11 -9.54
N ASN A 433 -16.86 -3.80 -9.82
CA ASN A 433 -15.64 -3.06 -10.12
C ASN A 433 -14.80 -2.90 -8.86
N MET A 434 -13.48 -2.96 -9.02
CA MET A 434 -12.54 -2.79 -7.92
C MET A 434 -11.37 -1.89 -8.37
N VAL A 435 -10.97 -0.98 -7.50
CA VAL A 435 -9.86 -0.05 -7.73
C VAL A 435 -8.81 -0.23 -6.66
N SER A 436 -7.56 -0.33 -7.07
CA SER A 436 -6.35 -0.24 -6.25
C SER A 436 -5.59 1.01 -6.69
N LEU A 437 -5.53 2.04 -5.84
CA LEU A 437 -4.96 3.34 -6.18
C LEU A 437 -3.92 3.76 -5.16
N VAL A 438 -2.76 4.18 -5.64
CA VAL A 438 -1.67 4.73 -4.85
C VAL A 438 -1.33 6.12 -5.36
N HIS A 439 -1.18 7.06 -4.43
CA HIS A 439 -0.93 8.47 -4.73
C HIS A 439 0.11 9.05 -3.76
N SER A 440 0.98 9.94 -4.24
CA SER A 440 2.14 10.34 -3.44
C SER A 440 2.75 11.66 -3.89
N VAL A 441 3.22 12.46 -2.93
CA VAL A 441 4.18 13.52 -3.16
C VAL A 441 5.64 13.08 -2.94
N PHE A 442 5.87 11.80 -2.70
CA PHE A 442 7.12 11.08 -2.48
C PHE A 442 7.65 11.21 -1.04
N SER A 443 8.44 12.22 -0.70
CA SER A 443 8.87 12.45 0.70
C SER A 443 7.79 13.19 1.49
N VAL A 444 7.90 13.17 2.81
CA VAL A 444 6.99 13.93 3.69
C VAL A 444 7.02 15.42 3.31
N TYR A 445 5.87 15.97 2.89
CA TYR A 445 5.70 17.27 2.25
C TYR A 445 6.49 17.43 0.93
N GLY A 446 6.73 16.35 0.20
CA GLY A 446 7.32 16.36 -1.14
C GLY A 446 8.58 17.19 -1.26
N SER A 447 8.61 18.11 -2.23
CA SER A 447 9.70 19.05 -2.45
C SER A 447 9.81 20.15 -1.38
N ARG A 448 8.79 20.30 -0.52
CA ARG A 448 8.62 21.41 0.41
C ARG A 448 8.54 22.76 -0.29
N ALA A 449 8.23 22.77 -1.57
CA ALA A 449 7.94 23.97 -2.36
C ALA A 449 6.43 24.06 -2.56
N THR A 450 5.78 24.94 -1.82
CA THR A 450 4.33 25.16 -1.88
C THR A 450 4.00 26.18 -2.96
N VAL A 451 2.96 25.91 -3.72
CA VAL A 451 2.48 26.79 -4.80
C VAL A 451 1.47 27.80 -4.25
N ALA A 452 1.91 29.03 -4.04
CA ALA A 452 1.02 30.13 -3.69
C ALA A 452 0.29 30.69 -4.95
N PRO A 453 -0.97 31.14 -4.83
CA PRO A 453 -1.80 31.20 -3.62
C PRO A 453 -2.65 29.95 -3.35
N TYR A 454 -2.31 28.83 -3.97
CA TYR A 454 -3.13 27.62 -3.98
C TYR A 454 -2.81 26.63 -2.85
N GLY A 455 -1.72 26.79 -2.11
CA GLY A 455 -1.46 26.06 -0.86
C GLY A 455 -1.27 24.55 -1.00
N PHE A 456 -0.78 24.04 -2.13
CA PHE A 456 -0.37 22.65 -2.30
C PHE A 456 1.12 22.53 -2.57
N VAL A 457 1.74 21.44 -2.12
CA VAL A 457 3.15 21.16 -2.37
C VAL A 457 3.36 20.44 -3.70
N LEU A 458 4.48 20.73 -4.36
CA LEU A 458 4.96 19.90 -5.46
C LEU A 458 5.69 18.67 -4.90
N HIS A 459 5.51 17.51 -5.53
CA HIS A 459 6.27 16.31 -5.16
C HIS A 459 7.76 16.48 -5.45
N ASN A 460 8.60 15.63 -4.85
CA ASN A 460 10.04 15.63 -5.09
C ASN A 460 10.54 14.40 -5.87
N ARG A 461 9.71 13.85 -6.74
CA ARG A 461 9.96 12.59 -7.45
C ARG A 461 11.19 12.63 -8.36
N GLY A 462 11.55 13.79 -8.87
CA GLY A 462 12.75 13.99 -9.69
C GLY A 462 14.05 13.62 -8.97
N SER A 463 14.08 13.68 -7.63
CA SER A 463 15.25 13.26 -6.84
C SER A 463 15.58 11.77 -7.00
N ALA A 464 14.67 10.97 -7.58
CA ALA A 464 14.94 9.58 -7.92
C ALA A 464 15.79 9.38 -9.18
N PHE A 465 15.99 10.42 -10.01
CA PHE A 465 16.88 10.33 -11.16
C PHE A 465 18.35 10.25 -10.76
N SER A 466 19.13 9.56 -11.59
CA SER A 466 20.59 9.57 -11.54
C SER A 466 21.16 10.69 -12.42
N LEU A 467 22.34 11.20 -12.06
CA LEU A 467 23.15 12.05 -12.94
C LEU A 467 24.32 11.26 -13.57
N ASP A 468 24.51 9.98 -13.21
CA ASP A 468 25.48 9.09 -13.85
C ASP A 468 24.98 8.71 -15.26
N PRO A 469 25.73 9.04 -16.32
CA PRO A 469 25.33 8.73 -17.69
C PRO A 469 25.24 7.22 -17.99
N LYS A 470 25.84 6.37 -17.13
CA LYS A 470 25.77 4.91 -17.25
C LYS A 470 24.49 4.34 -16.62
N SER A 471 23.78 5.11 -15.81
CA SER A 471 22.55 4.65 -15.16
C SER A 471 21.41 4.55 -16.18
N PRO A 472 20.64 3.45 -16.21
CA PRO A 472 19.42 3.39 -17.02
C PRO A 472 18.40 4.45 -16.61
N ASN A 473 18.45 4.92 -15.35
CA ASN A 473 17.59 5.97 -14.81
C ASN A 473 18.26 7.36 -14.82
N VAL A 474 19.23 7.62 -15.72
CA VAL A 474 19.81 8.95 -15.91
C VAL A 474 18.72 9.94 -16.35
N VAL A 475 18.77 11.17 -15.80
CA VAL A 475 17.80 12.22 -16.15
C VAL A 475 17.87 12.57 -17.64
N ALA A 476 16.71 12.76 -18.25
CA ALA A 476 16.59 13.25 -19.62
C ALA A 476 15.26 14.02 -19.78
N PRO A 477 15.15 14.95 -20.75
CA PRO A 477 13.92 15.66 -21.07
C PRO A 477 12.75 14.69 -21.29
N ARG A 478 11.59 14.98 -20.69
CA ARG A 478 10.36 14.17 -20.83
C ARG A 478 10.46 12.72 -20.36
N LYS A 479 11.54 12.31 -19.70
CA LYS A 479 11.71 10.98 -19.10
C LYS A 479 10.98 10.91 -17.75
N ARG A 480 10.39 9.75 -17.45
CA ARG A 480 9.83 9.44 -16.15
C ARG A 480 10.91 8.89 -15.22
N PRO A 481 10.98 9.34 -13.95
CA PRO A 481 11.94 8.80 -12.98
C PRO A 481 11.56 7.37 -12.54
N PHE A 482 12.52 6.65 -11.98
CA PHE A 482 12.24 5.51 -11.11
C PHE A 482 11.16 5.88 -10.09
N HIS A 483 10.19 4.98 -9.90
CA HIS A 483 9.02 5.30 -9.10
C HIS A 483 8.75 4.26 -8.01
N THR A 484 8.54 4.74 -6.77
CA THR A 484 8.36 3.88 -5.60
C THR A 484 6.91 3.53 -5.28
N ILE A 485 5.91 4.26 -5.82
CA ILE A 485 4.52 3.89 -5.58
C ILE A 485 4.13 2.67 -6.39
N ILE A 486 3.40 1.74 -5.78
CA ILE A 486 2.87 0.53 -6.41
C ILE A 486 1.47 0.22 -5.92
N ALA A 487 0.57 -0.08 -6.86
CA ALA A 487 -0.75 -0.62 -6.60
C ALA A 487 -0.70 -2.14 -6.82
N GLY A 488 -1.31 -2.92 -5.94
CA GLY A 488 -1.38 -4.38 -6.05
C GLY A 488 -2.80 -4.86 -6.35
N PHE A 489 -2.92 -5.90 -7.14
CA PHE A 489 -4.18 -6.58 -7.41
C PHE A 489 -3.98 -8.09 -7.47
N VAL A 490 -4.97 -8.86 -7.06
CA VAL A 490 -4.93 -10.32 -7.14
C VAL A 490 -6.14 -10.82 -7.93
N THR A 491 -5.88 -11.72 -8.87
CA THR A 491 -6.92 -12.51 -9.53
C THR A 491 -6.70 -13.99 -9.29
N GLN A 492 -7.75 -14.80 -9.45
CA GLN A 492 -7.65 -16.24 -9.49
C GLN A 492 -8.62 -16.80 -10.54
N ASN A 493 -8.11 -17.65 -11.42
CA ASN A 493 -8.88 -18.20 -12.54
C ASN A 493 -9.55 -17.12 -13.41
N GLY A 494 -8.87 -15.97 -13.57
CA GLY A 494 -9.39 -14.84 -14.34
C GLY A 494 -10.48 -14.02 -13.65
N GLU A 495 -10.75 -14.26 -12.36
CA GLU A 495 -11.73 -13.51 -11.56
C GLU A 495 -11.03 -12.60 -10.54
N PRO A 496 -11.60 -11.42 -10.22
CA PRO A 496 -11.01 -10.49 -9.27
C PRO A 496 -11.15 -11.03 -7.84
N LEU A 497 -10.07 -10.95 -7.08
CA LEU A 497 -10.08 -11.34 -5.68
C LEU A 497 -9.79 -10.18 -4.74
N MET A 498 -8.76 -9.38 -5.03
CA MET A 498 -8.29 -8.43 -4.05
C MET A 498 -7.63 -7.20 -4.69
N ALA A 499 -8.02 -6.03 -4.23
CA ALA A 499 -7.28 -4.78 -4.39
C ALA A 499 -6.53 -4.48 -3.09
N PHE A 500 -5.21 -4.28 -3.15
CA PHE A 500 -4.39 -4.09 -1.96
C PHE A 500 -3.18 -3.21 -2.25
N GLY A 501 -2.63 -2.62 -1.20
CA GLY A 501 -1.37 -1.91 -1.29
C GLY A 501 -0.86 -1.45 0.06
N ASN A 502 0.40 -1.03 0.07
CA ASN A 502 1.07 -0.53 1.24
C ASN A 502 1.82 0.75 0.90
N MET A 503 1.66 1.78 1.70
CA MET A 503 2.47 2.99 1.60
C MET A 503 3.84 2.79 2.26
N GLY A 504 4.81 3.72 2.08
CA GLY A 504 6.11 3.66 2.75
C GLY A 504 7.32 3.73 1.82
N GLY A 505 7.21 4.32 0.65
CA GLY A 505 8.35 4.55 -0.25
C GLY A 505 8.99 3.25 -0.76
N SER A 506 10.28 3.10 -0.55
CA SER A 506 11.06 1.96 -1.04
C SER A 506 10.70 0.61 -0.40
N VAL A 507 10.00 0.60 0.74
CA VAL A 507 9.63 -0.65 1.42
C VAL A 507 8.37 -1.32 0.85
N GLN A 508 7.67 -0.67 -0.08
CA GLN A 508 6.40 -1.17 -0.62
C GLN A 508 6.50 -2.59 -1.22
N PRO A 509 7.49 -2.96 -2.07
CA PRO A 509 7.56 -4.30 -2.62
C PRO A 509 7.71 -5.39 -1.55
N GLU A 510 8.60 -5.20 -0.58
CA GLU A 510 8.83 -6.18 0.49
C GLU A 510 7.63 -6.34 1.42
N THR A 511 6.85 -5.26 1.62
CA THR A 511 5.62 -5.33 2.41
C THR A 511 4.46 -5.96 1.63
N HIS A 512 4.34 -5.70 0.31
CA HIS A 512 3.39 -6.42 -0.54
C HIS A 512 3.60 -7.93 -0.46
N VAL A 513 4.85 -8.39 -0.50
CA VAL A 513 5.17 -9.82 -0.36
C VAL A 513 4.81 -10.36 1.02
N GLN A 514 5.12 -9.63 2.11
CA GLN A 514 4.73 -10.03 3.46
C GLN A 514 3.20 -10.21 3.57
N HIS A 515 2.42 -9.32 2.94
CA HIS A 515 0.97 -9.43 2.93
C HIS A 515 0.49 -10.64 2.10
N MET A 516 1.09 -10.89 0.94
CA MET A 516 0.72 -12.04 0.12
C MET A 516 1.03 -13.36 0.81
N VAL A 517 2.19 -13.49 1.43
CA VAL A 517 2.58 -14.67 2.21
C VAL A 517 1.65 -14.85 3.42
N ASN A 518 1.32 -13.79 4.15
CA ASN A 518 0.38 -13.86 5.27
C ASN A 518 -1.02 -14.35 4.85
N LEU A 519 -1.53 -13.86 3.72
CA LEU A 519 -2.83 -14.27 3.19
C LEU A 519 -2.80 -15.67 2.60
N ILE A 520 -1.79 -15.98 1.78
CA ILE A 520 -1.77 -17.18 0.96
C ILE A 520 -1.18 -18.36 1.72
N ASP A 521 0.00 -18.22 2.34
CA ASP A 521 0.66 -19.31 3.04
C ASP A 521 0.11 -19.54 4.44
N HIS A 522 -0.29 -18.48 5.13
CA HIS A 522 -0.77 -18.58 6.51
C HIS A 522 -2.28 -18.46 6.66
N GLY A 523 -3.03 -18.20 5.59
CA GLY A 523 -4.49 -18.11 5.62
C GLY A 523 -5.02 -16.98 6.52
N MET A 524 -4.23 -15.94 6.78
CA MET A 524 -4.67 -14.80 7.57
C MET A 524 -5.81 -14.06 6.88
N ASN A 525 -6.74 -13.52 7.64
CA ASN A 525 -7.74 -12.59 7.10
C ASN A 525 -7.14 -11.22 6.79
N VAL A 526 -7.88 -10.36 6.07
CA VAL A 526 -7.35 -9.06 5.60
C VAL A 526 -6.92 -8.15 6.76
N GLN A 527 -7.68 -8.09 7.85
CA GLN A 527 -7.31 -7.27 9.01
C GLN A 527 -6.12 -7.85 9.76
N MET A 528 -6.07 -9.16 9.97
CA MET A 528 -4.94 -9.81 10.64
C MET A 528 -3.63 -9.61 9.86
N THR A 529 -3.70 -9.66 8.52
CA THR A 529 -2.57 -9.36 7.65
C THR A 529 -2.08 -7.93 7.84
N THR A 530 -2.96 -6.96 8.04
CA THR A 530 -2.55 -5.57 8.31
C THR A 530 -1.89 -5.43 9.67
N ASP A 531 -2.40 -6.14 10.68
CA ASP A 531 -1.94 -6.03 12.08
C ASP A 531 -0.64 -6.80 12.32
N ALA A 532 -0.30 -7.75 11.44
CA ALA A 532 0.92 -8.54 11.52
C ALA A 532 2.18 -7.67 11.56
N ALA A 533 3.13 -8.02 12.43
CA ALA A 533 4.41 -7.34 12.55
C ALA A 533 5.24 -7.49 11.27
N ARG A 534 5.98 -6.45 10.92
CA ARG A 534 6.71 -6.34 9.65
C ARG A 534 8.19 -6.11 9.87
N PHE A 535 8.95 -6.47 8.84
CA PHE A 535 10.33 -6.02 8.67
C PHE A 535 10.45 -5.03 7.53
N THR A 536 11.53 -4.26 7.54
CA THR A 536 12.06 -3.56 6.37
C THR A 536 13.57 -3.76 6.29
N HIS A 537 14.10 -3.78 5.07
CA HIS A 537 15.53 -3.95 4.85
C HIS A 537 16.07 -2.85 3.95
N ALA A 538 17.01 -2.08 4.46
CA ALA A 538 17.69 -1.02 3.71
C ALA A 538 18.77 -1.61 2.81
N GLN A 539 18.54 -1.63 1.48
CA GLN A 539 19.44 -2.27 0.52
C GLN A 539 20.85 -1.70 0.54
N ALA A 540 21.02 -0.39 0.73
CA ALA A 540 22.32 0.28 0.74
C ALA A 540 23.13 0.02 2.00
N SER A 541 22.52 0.11 3.17
CA SER A 541 23.18 -0.08 4.46
C SER A 541 23.19 -1.52 4.95
N ASN A 542 22.42 -2.40 4.30
CA ASN A 542 22.20 -3.80 4.72
C ASN A 542 21.55 -3.95 6.10
N VAL A 543 20.94 -2.89 6.63
CA VAL A 543 20.27 -2.91 7.94
C VAL A 543 18.90 -3.53 7.82
N LEU A 544 18.62 -4.55 8.63
CA LEU A 544 17.32 -5.18 8.81
C LEU A 544 16.61 -4.55 10.01
N SER A 545 15.51 -3.86 9.76
CA SER A 545 14.70 -3.23 10.79
C SER A 545 13.44 -4.06 11.05
N LEU A 546 13.20 -4.39 12.31
CA LEU A 546 12.06 -5.20 12.77
C LEU A 546 11.20 -4.39 13.71
N GLU A 547 9.87 -4.49 13.60
CA GLU A 547 8.98 -3.96 14.63
C GLU A 547 9.27 -4.64 15.99
N HIS A 548 9.01 -3.95 17.11
CA HIS A 548 9.43 -4.38 18.44
C HIS A 548 9.03 -5.81 18.79
N ASN A 549 7.79 -6.21 18.51
CA ASN A 549 7.31 -7.57 18.80
C ASN A 549 8.04 -8.61 17.96
N LEU A 550 8.31 -8.30 16.70
CA LEU A 550 9.06 -9.18 15.81
C LEU A 550 10.54 -9.25 16.21
N PHE A 551 11.14 -8.12 16.60
CA PHE A 551 12.51 -8.10 17.12
C PHE A 551 12.64 -8.96 18.37
N ALA A 552 11.72 -8.86 19.32
CA ALA A 552 11.71 -9.68 20.52
C ALA A 552 11.63 -11.18 20.21
N LEU A 553 10.90 -11.54 19.15
CA LEU A 553 10.68 -12.93 18.74
C LEU A 553 11.89 -13.55 18.02
N VAL A 554 12.45 -12.86 17.04
CA VAL A 554 13.44 -13.44 16.12
C VAL A 554 14.73 -12.61 15.96
N GLY A 555 14.79 -11.40 16.52
CA GLY A 555 15.89 -10.46 16.25
C GLY A 555 17.26 -10.99 16.60
N THR A 556 17.43 -11.60 17.79
CA THR A 556 18.70 -12.19 18.23
C THR A 556 19.16 -13.33 17.31
N ALA A 557 18.24 -14.19 16.90
CA ALA A 557 18.57 -15.32 16.03
C ALA A 557 18.91 -14.88 14.60
N LEU A 558 18.28 -13.82 14.10
CA LEU A 558 18.63 -13.21 12.82
C LEU A 558 19.99 -12.51 12.88
N GLY A 559 20.31 -11.84 14.01
CA GLY A 559 21.64 -11.30 14.27
C GLY A 559 22.73 -12.37 14.26
N ALA A 560 22.47 -13.54 14.86
CA ALA A 560 23.39 -14.68 14.85
C ALA A 560 23.63 -15.25 13.45
N LYS A 561 22.69 -15.05 12.50
CA LYS A 561 22.88 -15.37 11.06
C LYS A 561 23.68 -14.31 10.31
N GLY A 562 24.06 -13.19 10.93
CA GLY A 562 24.83 -12.12 10.32
C GLY A 562 24.00 -10.97 9.73
N HIS A 563 22.70 -10.91 10.00
CA HIS A 563 21.92 -9.71 9.71
C HIS A 563 22.28 -8.58 10.69
N GLU A 564 22.42 -7.36 10.19
CA GLU A 564 22.51 -6.17 11.04
C GLU A 564 21.09 -5.76 11.46
N VAL A 565 20.65 -6.21 12.65
CA VAL A 565 19.26 -6.09 13.09
C VAL A 565 19.08 -4.92 14.05
N ARG A 566 18.01 -4.13 13.84
CA ARG A 566 17.56 -3.09 14.78
C ARG A 566 16.06 -3.09 14.93
N THR A 567 15.56 -2.44 15.96
CA THR A 567 14.12 -2.17 16.11
C THR A 567 13.70 -0.94 15.30
N VAL A 568 12.43 -0.91 14.90
CA VAL A 568 11.82 0.23 14.21
C VAL A 568 10.39 0.44 14.72
N GLY A 569 9.94 1.70 14.74
CA GLY A 569 8.54 2.03 15.01
C GLY A 569 7.64 1.75 13.79
N GLY A 570 6.36 1.45 14.05
CA GLY A 570 5.39 1.07 13.02
C GLY A 570 5.25 2.07 11.86
N GLY A 571 5.58 3.35 12.08
CA GLY A 571 5.56 4.35 11.03
C GLY A 571 6.51 4.08 9.85
N ALA A 572 7.62 3.41 10.08
CA ALA A 572 8.65 3.13 9.08
C ALA A 572 8.34 1.88 8.22
N VAL A 573 7.37 1.05 8.61
CA VAL A 573 6.97 -0.15 7.86
C VAL A 573 5.74 0.09 6.97
N GLY A 574 5.41 1.37 6.76
CA GLY A 574 4.30 1.78 5.91
C GLY A 574 2.92 1.60 6.56
N GLY A 575 1.89 1.56 5.73
CA GLY A 575 0.51 1.33 6.14
C GLY A 575 -0.27 0.62 5.04
N TYR A 576 -0.90 -0.49 5.38
CA TYR A 576 -1.63 -1.35 4.46
C TYR A 576 -3.12 -1.00 4.42
N GLN A 577 -3.72 -1.15 3.25
CA GLN A 577 -5.15 -1.16 3.05
C GLN A 577 -5.50 -2.27 2.06
N GLY A 578 -6.64 -2.92 2.22
CA GLY A 578 -7.04 -3.95 1.28
C GLY A 578 -8.53 -4.23 1.31
N ILE A 579 -9.08 -4.56 0.14
CA ILE A 579 -10.44 -5.07 -0.05
C ILE A 579 -10.34 -6.40 -0.77
N LEU A 580 -10.87 -7.44 -0.14
CA LEU A 580 -10.93 -8.80 -0.65
C LEU A 580 -12.39 -9.15 -0.93
N PHE A 581 -12.66 -9.69 -2.10
CA PHE A 581 -13.98 -10.19 -2.47
C PHE A 581 -14.08 -11.70 -2.20
N THR A 582 -15.07 -12.10 -1.42
CA THR A 582 -15.41 -13.52 -1.20
C THR A 582 -16.76 -13.82 -1.85
N ARG A 583 -16.74 -14.59 -2.92
CA ARG A 583 -17.95 -15.03 -3.61
C ARG A 583 -18.74 -16.02 -2.77
N ASP A 584 -20.06 -15.89 -2.73
CA ASP A 584 -20.94 -16.92 -2.22
C ASP A 584 -21.31 -17.88 -3.37
N PRO A 585 -20.87 -19.14 -3.36
CA PRO A 585 -21.14 -20.08 -4.44
C PRO A 585 -22.63 -20.46 -4.58
N ARG A 586 -23.44 -20.14 -3.58
CA ARG A 586 -24.90 -20.37 -3.60
C ARG A 586 -25.66 -19.31 -4.39
N LEU A 587 -25.03 -18.16 -4.64
CA LEU A 587 -25.61 -17.06 -5.40
C LEU A 587 -25.25 -17.18 -6.88
N PRO A 588 -26.15 -16.83 -7.80
CA PRO A 588 -25.85 -16.83 -9.23
C PRO A 588 -24.65 -15.93 -9.52
N ALA A 589 -23.95 -16.24 -10.60
CA ALA A 589 -22.91 -15.34 -11.09
C ALA A 589 -23.50 -13.96 -11.40
N PRO A 590 -22.79 -12.85 -11.12
CA PRO A 590 -23.31 -11.53 -11.43
C PRO A 590 -23.54 -11.44 -12.94
N THR A 591 -24.73 -11.05 -13.34
CA THR A 591 -24.98 -10.56 -14.70
C THR A 591 -24.47 -9.14 -14.77
N PHE A 592 -23.42 -8.93 -15.56
CA PHE A 592 -22.80 -7.60 -15.73
C PHE A 592 -23.56 -6.68 -16.70
N ASP A 593 -24.84 -6.98 -16.98
CA ASP A 593 -25.71 -6.02 -17.63
C ASP A 593 -25.75 -4.75 -16.78
N ARG A 594 -25.69 -3.60 -17.45
CA ARG A 594 -25.80 -2.30 -16.78
C ARG A 594 -27.09 -2.32 -15.97
N ARG A 595 -26.97 -2.65 -14.70
CA ARG A 595 -28.05 -2.45 -13.76
C ARG A 595 -28.33 -0.96 -13.73
N SER A 596 -29.59 -0.60 -13.74
CA SER A 596 -29.99 0.77 -13.52
C SER A 596 -29.33 1.29 -12.24
N VAL A 597 -28.98 2.55 -12.20
CA VAL A 597 -28.48 3.22 -10.98
C VAL A 597 -29.46 3.06 -9.81
N THR A 598 -30.72 2.80 -10.12
CA THR A 598 -31.79 2.52 -9.16
C THR A 598 -31.82 1.08 -8.63
N ASP A 599 -31.10 0.15 -9.25
CA ASP A 599 -31.07 -1.24 -8.80
C ASP A 599 -30.06 -1.41 -7.66
N ASP A 600 -30.54 -1.34 -6.43
CA ASP A 600 -29.73 -1.49 -5.22
C ASP A 600 -29.51 -2.98 -4.87
N LEU A 601 -29.05 -3.76 -5.85
CA LEU A 601 -28.75 -5.17 -5.66
C LEU A 601 -27.30 -5.34 -5.19
N PRO A 602 -27.07 -6.15 -4.14
CA PRO A 602 -25.72 -6.42 -3.67
C PRO A 602 -24.95 -7.34 -4.61
N VAL A 603 -23.62 -7.36 -4.45
CA VAL A 603 -22.76 -8.36 -5.12
C VAL A 603 -23.13 -9.79 -4.70
N ASN A 604 -22.77 -10.77 -5.52
CA ASN A 604 -22.98 -12.20 -5.25
C ASN A 604 -21.99 -12.81 -4.24
N GLY A 605 -21.59 -12.03 -3.26
CA GLY A 605 -20.63 -12.39 -2.23
C GLY A 605 -20.55 -11.28 -1.19
N VAL A 606 -19.37 -11.15 -0.59
CA VAL A 606 -19.08 -10.13 0.41
C VAL A 606 -17.70 -9.52 0.17
N TYR A 607 -17.61 -8.21 0.22
CA TYR A 607 -16.35 -7.49 0.37
C TYR A 607 -15.89 -7.54 1.81
N ARG A 608 -14.64 -7.88 2.01
CA ARG A 608 -13.95 -7.96 3.29
C ARG A 608 -12.79 -6.98 3.27
N ALA A 609 -12.73 -6.04 4.20
CA ALA A 609 -11.71 -5.01 4.19
C ALA A 609 -10.96 -4.91 5.51
N GLY A 610 -9.67 -4.59 5.41
CA GLY A 610 -8.80 -4.26 6.52
C GLY A 610 -8.13 -2.91 6.31
N SER A 611 -7.85 -2.21 7.42
CA SER A 611 -7.14 -0.94 7.42
C SER A 611 -6.12 -0.92 8.55
N ASP A 612 -4.92 -0.43 8.26
CA ASP A 612 -3.75 -0.51 9.13
C ASP A 612 -3.85 0.40 10.36
N HIS A 613 -3.63 -0.17 11.54
CA HIS A 613 -3.60 0.57 12.80
C HIS A 613 -2.39 1.53 12.93
N ARG A 614 -1.38 1.40 12.05
CA ARG A 614 -0.22 2.31 12.01
C ARG A 614 -0.51 3.64 11.33
N LYS A 615 -1.69 3.75 10.75
CA LYS A 615 -2.25 4.96 10.12
C LYS A 615 -3.60 5.28 10.76
N ASP A 616 -4.10 6.50 10.54
CA ASP A 616 -5.42 6.93 11.04
C ASP A 616 -6.59 6.31 10.26
N GLY A 617 -6.35 5.22 9.53
CA GLY A 617 -7.19 4.69 8.49
C GLY A 617 -8.51 4.07 8.90
N GLN A 618 -9.41 3.97 7.92
CA GLN A 618 -10.71 3.31 8.05
C GLN A 618 -11.03 2.47 6.80
N ALA A 619 -11.62 1.29 7.04
CA ALA A 619 -12.43 0.60 6.05
C ALA A 619 -13.91 0.90 6.36
N ALA A 620 -14.69 1.25 5.33
CA ALA A 620 -16.11 1.58 5.43
C ALA A 620 -16.90 0.96 4.27
N GLY A 621 -18.05 0.39 4.58
CA GLY A 621 -18.91 -0.26 3.58
C GLY A 621 -20.36 -0.34 4.04
N TRP A 622 -21.29 -0.76 3.14
CA TRP A 622 -22.70 -1.00 3.46
C TRP A 622 -23.30 -2.18 2.70
#